data_943445a2e878a64697aa972a0d5cdf82
#
_entry.id   943445a2e878a64697aa972a0d5cdf82
#
_cell.length_a   1.000
_cell.length_b   1.000
_cell.length_c   1.000
_cell.angle_alpha   90.00
_cell.angle_beta   90.00
_cell.angle_gamma   90.00
#
_symmetry.space_group_name_H-M   'P 1'
#
loop_
_entity.id
_entity.type
_entity.pdbx_description
1 polymer ?
#
loop_
_entity_poly.entity_id
_entity_poly.type
_entity_poly.pdbx_seq_one_letter_code
_entity_poly.pdbx_strand_id
1 'polypeptide(L)'
;TLFPYTTLFRSLFNKERDIPLGSPRLNVHHLTDGKKVQPCSLQVRSGEIVGLAGLVGAGRSELAQLIFGVRKATGGMIEVDGEPVVIHSPRAAIENGIGFLTENRKEQGLFLELAAQENITMATLERDATFGMLNRKKAQSISDDAIALLNIRVPHSQVRAGGLSGGNQQ
;
A
#
# COMPACT_ATOMS: atom_id res chain seq x y z
N THR A 1 -2.98 -38.66 -0.85
CA THR A 1 -2.45 -38.42 0.50
C THR A 1 -2.27 -36.91 0.65
N LEU A 2 -3.27 -36.25 1.26
CA LEU A 2 -3.27 -34.82 1.55
C LEU A 2 -2.25 -34.54 2.66
N PHE A 3 -1.36 -33.62 2.41
CA PHE A 3 -0.31 -33.21 3.32
C PHE A 3 -0.89 -32.63 4.63
N PRO A 4 -0.43 -33.09 5.82
CA PRO A 4 -0.95 -32.62 7.10
C PRO A 4 -0.60 -31.17 7.44
N TYR A 5 0.17 -30.48 6.61
CA TYR A 5 0.61 -29.08 6.83
C TYR A 5 -0.50 -28.03 6.65
N THR A 6 -1.56 -28.34 5.91
CA THR A 6 -2.68 -27.39 5.71
C THR A 6 -3.51 -27.17 6.97
N THR A 7 -3.53 -28.13 7.88
CA THR A 7 -4.31 -28.05 9.13
C THR A 7 -3.59 -27.22 10.21
N LEU A 8 -2.25 -27.25 10.23
CA LEU A 8 -1.46 -26.48 11.21
C LEU A 8 -1.49 -24.97 10.94
N PHE A 9 -1.49 -24.56 9.68
CA PHE A 9 -1.61 -23.15 9.31
C PHE A 9 -2.99 -22.58 9.54
N ARG A 10 -4.06 -23.37 9.42
CA ARG A 10 -5.43 -22.94 9.67
C ARG A 10 -5.68 -22.54 11.13
N SER A 11 -5.05 -23.22 12.09
CA SER A 11 -5.22 -22.94 13.52
C SER A 11 -4.41 -21.71 14.01
N LEU A 12 -3.33 -21.33 13.32
CA LEU A 12 -2.50 -20.20 13.70
C LEU A 12 -3.06 -18.84 13.23
N PHE A 13 -3.95 -18.82 12.24
CA PHE A 13 -4.48 -17.60 11.61
C PHE A 13 -6.00 -17.46 11.69
N ASN A 14 -6.67 -18.31 12.48
CA ASN A 14 -8.11 -18.21 12.72
C ASN A 14 -8.44 -17.04 13.67
N LYS A 15 -8.17 -15.81 13.25
CA LYS A 15 -9.04 -14.69 13.59
C LYS A 15 -10.10 -14.66 12.51
N GLU A 16 -11.23 -15.29 12.79
CA GLU A 16 -12.47 -14.99 12.06
C GLU A 16 -12.67 -13.48 12.17
N ARG A 17 -12.40 -12.77 11.08
CA ARG A 17 -12.77 -11.37 10.97
C ARG A 17 -14.24 -11.38 10.60
N ASP A 18 -15.11 -11.29 11.59
CA ASP A 18 -16.53 -10.98 11.43
C ASP A 18 -16.74 -9.52 10.97
N ILE A 19 -16.03 -9.13 9.94
CA ILE A 19 -16.26 -7.83 9.30
C ILE A 19 -17.16 -8.10 8.10
N PRO A 20 -18.42 -7.64 8.14
CA PRO A 20 -19.32 -7.81 7.01
C PRO A 20 -18.74 -7.08 5.79
N LEU A 21 -18.75 -7.75 4.64
CA LEU A 21 -18.31 -7.15 3.38
C LEU A 21 -19.28 -6.03 2.99
N GLY A 22 -18.75 -4.85 2.79
CA GLY A 22 -19.51 -3.68 2.36
C GLY A 22 -19.61 -3.54 0.83
N SER A 23 -19.88 -2.32 0.37
CA SER A 23 -19.92 -1.98 -1.05
C SER A 23 -18.55 -2.14 -1.72
N PRO A 24 -18.52 -2.31 -3.05
CA PRO A 24 -17.28 -2.27 -3.82
C PRO A 24 -16.55 -0.94 -3.61
N ARG A 25 -15.25 -1.02 -3.31
CA ARG A 25 -14.37 0.14 -3.12
C ARG A 25 -13.43 0.34 -4.30
N LEU A 26 -12.98 -0.75 -4.89
CA LEU A 26 -12.11 -0.73 -6.08
C LEU A 26 -12.63 -1.76 -7.07
N ASN A 27 -12.91 -1.32 -8.30
CA ASN A 27 -13.14 -2.19 -9.44
C ASN A 27 -12.09 -1.94 -10.50
N VAL A 28 -11.51 -2.99 -11.00
CA VAL A 28 -10.54 -2.97 -12.08
C VAL A 28 -11.09 -3.80 -13.22
N HIS A 29 -11.22 -3.21 -14.40
CA HIS A 29 -11.80 -3.85 -15.57
C HIS A 29 -10.77 -3.96 -16.67
N HIS A 30 -10.35 -5.18 -17.01
CA HIS A 30 -9.45 -5.53 -18.13
C HIS A 30 -8.17 -4.66 -18.17
N LEU A 31 -7.63 -4.28 -17.00
CA LEU A 31 -6.45 -3.43 -16.90
C LEU A 31 -5.23 -4.15 -17.47
N THR A 32 -4.47 -3.46 -18.31
CA THR A 32 -3.30 -4.03 -19.01
C THR A 32 -2.27 -2.95 -19.35
N ASP A 33 -1.00 -3.33 -19.44
CA ASP A 33 0.07 -2.52 -20.03
C ASP A 33 0.38 -2.92 -21.48
N GLY A 34 -0.37 -3.89 -22.03
CA GLY A 34 -0.18 -4.42 -23.37
C GLY A 34 1.10 -5.24 -23.55
N LYS A 35 1.82 -5.54 -22.48
CA LYS A 35 3.12 -6.24 -22.52
C LYS A 35 3.18 -7.37 -21.49
N LYS A 36 3.34 -7.02 -20.22
CA LYS A 36 3.61 -7.95 -19.12
C LYS A 36 2.33 -8.36 -18.40
N VAL A 37 1.40 -7.43 -18.28
CA VAL A 37 0.11 -7.64 -17.62
C VAL A 37 -0.95 -7.91 -18.68
N GLN A 38 -1.43 -9.15 -18.75
CA GLN A 38 -2.59 -9.48 -19.56
C GLN A 38 -3.83 -8.80 -19.00
N PRO A 39 -4.88 -8.54 -19.81
CA PRO A 39 -6.11 -7.92 -19.34
C PRO A 39 -6.63 -8.61 -18.09
N CYS A 40 -6.61 -7.90 -16.95
CA CYS A 40 -6.97 -8.43 -15.65
C CYS A 40 -8.12 -7.62 -15.05
N SER A 41 -9.09 -8.32 -14.46
CA SER A 41 -10.20 -7.71 -13.75
C SER A 41 -10.23 -8.22 -12.32
N LEU A 42 -10.47 -7.33 -11.36
CA LEU A 42 -10.67 -7.65 -9.95
C LEU A 42 -11.59 -6.64 -9.28
N GLN A 43 -12.20 -7.06 -8.19
CA GLN A 43 -12.99 -6.20 -7.33
C GLN A 43 -12.53 -6.36 -5.88
N VAL A 44 -12.50 -5.26 -5.15
CA VAL A 44 -12.25 -5.23 -3.70
C VAL A 44 -13.38 -4.47 -3.02
N ARG A 45 -13.98 -5.07 -2.00
CA ARG A 45 -15.07 -4.48 -1.21
C ARG A 45 -14.55 -3.86 0.08
N SER A 46 -15.34 -3.02 0.69
CA SER A 46 -15.06 -2.52 2.04
C SER A 46 -14.92 -3.69 3.02
N GLY A 47 -13.86 -3.69 3.84
CA GLY A 47 -13.55 -4.75 4.78
C GLY A 47 -12.95 -6.03 4.17
N GLU A 48 -12.80 -6.11 2.83
CA GLU A 48 -12.27 -7.28 2.14
C GLU A 48 -10.74 -7.27 2.06
N ILE A 49 -10.16 -8.47 2.12
CA ILE A 49 -8.76 -8.71 1.78
C ILE A 49 -8.74 -9.67 0.59
N VAL A 50 -8.31 -9.18 -0.56
CA VAL A 50 -8.17 -9.97 -1.79
C VAL A 50 -6.72 -10.42 -1.95
N GLY A 51 -6.51 -11.73 -2.07
CA GLY A 51 -5.19 -12.32 -2.31
C GLY A 51 -4.94 -12.56 -3.79
N LEU A 52 -3.83 -12.04 -4.32
CA LEU A 52 -3.35 -12.32 -5.68
C LEU A 52 -2.31 -13.43 -5.63
N ALA A 53 -2.67 -14.65 -6.05
CA ALA A 53 -1.77 -15.79 -6.13
C ALA A 53 -1.18 -15.95 -7.55
N GLY A 54 0.04 -16.48 -7.65
CA GLY A 54 0.68 -16.74 -8.93
C GLY A 54 2.18 -17.02 -8.78
N LEU A 55 2.78 -17.58 -9.82
CA LEU A 55 4.23 -17.85 -9.90
C LEU A 55 5.03 -16.55 -9.94
N VAL A 56 6.32 -16.65 -9.65
CA VAL A 56 7.26 -15.53 -9.85
C VAL A 56 7.22 -15.11 -11.33
N GLY A 57 7.07 -13.80 -11.56
CA GLY A 57 6.91 -13.26 -12.93
C GLY A 57 5.49 -13.25 -13.48
N ALA A 58 4.47 -13.67 -12.71
CA ALA A 58 3.06 -13.68 -13.14
C ALA A 58 2.43 -12.28 -13.31
N GLY A 59 3.17 -11.19 -13.09
CA GLY A 59 2.66 -9.83 -13.29
C GLY A 59 1.91 -9.23 -12.11
N ARG A 60 1.91 -9.87 -10.92
CA ARG A 60 1.18 -9.38 -9.72
C ARG A 60 1.64 -8.00 -9.27
N SER A 61 2.95 -7.82 -9.11
CA SER A 61 3.54 -6.52 -8.71
C SER A 61 3.31 -5.47 -9.79
N GLU A 62 3.40 -5.87 -11.06
CA GLU A 62 3.13 -5.00 -12.20
C GLU A 62 1.66 -4.56 -12.27
N LEU A 63 0.71 -5.44 -11.95
CA LEU A 63 -0.71 -5.11 -11.86
C LEU A 63 -0.94 -4.07 -10.73
N ALA A 64 -0.36 -4.28 -9.54
CA ALA A 64 -0.45 -3.32 -8.46
C ALA A 64 0.17 -1.96 -8.83
N GLN A 65 1.29 -1.96 -9.57
CA GLN A 65 1.92 -0.75 -10.08
C GLN A 65 1.07 -0.03 -11.15
N LEU A 66 0.29 -0.77 -11.97
CA LEU A 66 -0.68 -0.18 -12.89
C LEU A 66 -1.83 0.49 -12.14
N ILE A 67 -2.38 -0.16 -11.13
CA ILE A 67 -3.47 0.38 -10.30
C ILE A 67 -3.00 1.64 -9.56
N PHE A 68 -1.74 1.66 -9.10
CA PHE A 68 -1.17 2.80 -8.38
C PHE A 68 -0.58 3.89 -9.31
N GLY A 69 -0.56 3.67 -10.63
CA GLY A 69 -0.08 4.67 -11.60
C GLY A 69 1.44 4.83 -11.67
N VAL A 70 2.23 3.92 -11.09
CA VAL A 70 3.70 3.82 -11.33
C VAL A 70 3.99 3.39 -12.75
N ARG A 71 3.15 2.48 -13.27
CA ARG A 71 3.17 2.05 -14.68
C ARG A 71 1.96 2.63 -15.40
N LYS A 72 2.14 2.92 -16.68
CA LYS A 72 1.07 3.41 -17.53
C LYS A 72 0.24 2.24 -18.06
N ALA A 73 -1.05 2.26 -17.78
CA ALA A 73 -2.00 1.35 -18.43
C ALA A 73 -2.20 1.74 -19.90
N THR A 74 -2.35 0.74 -20.77
CA THR A 74 -2.66 0.91 -22.19
C THR A 74 -4.10 0.53 -22.51
N GLY A 75 -4.80 -0.09 -21.57
CA GLY A 75 -6.19 -0.48 -21.69
C GLY A 75 -6.81 -0.83 -20.35
N GLY A 76 -8.12 -0.90 -20.33
CA GLY A 76 -8.90 -1.15 -19.13
C GLY A 76 -9.37 0.12 -18.42
N MET A 77 -10.06 -0.06 -17.30
CA MET A 77 -10.65 1.02 -16.50
C MET A 77 -10.50 0.70 -15.01
N ILE A 78 -10.39 1.75 -14.22
CA ILE A 78 -10.39 1.68 -12.76
C ILE A 78 -11.57 2.51 -12.24
N GLU A 79 -12.32 1.94 -11.28
CA GLU A 79 -13.35 2.66 -10.54
C GLU A 79 -13.01 2.63 -9.05
N VAL A 80 -13.20 3.75 -8.40
CA VAL A 80 -13.10 3.89 -6.94
C VAL A 80 -14.44 4.36 -6.43
N ASP A 81 -15.01 3.63 -5.47
CA ASP A 81 -16.32 3.90 -4.90
C ASP A 81 -17.47 3.97 -5.93
N GLY A 82 -17.34 3.23 -7.04
CA GLY A 82 -18.29 3.19 -8.14
C GLY A 82 -18.10 4.29 -9.20
N GLU A 83 -17.14 5.19 -9.00
CA GLU A 83 -16.84 6.27 -9.94
C GLU A 83 -15.61 5.94 -10.79
N PRO A 84 -15.64 6.06 -12.11
CA PRO A 84 -14.49 5.89 -12.98
C PRO A 84 -13.41 6.93 -12.67
N VAL A 85 -12.17 6.45 -12.50
CA VAL A 85 -11.03 7.31 -12.20
C VAL A 85 -9.89 7.08 -13.19
N VAL A 86 -9.18 8.16 -13.52
CA VAL A 86 -8.00 8.10 -14.38
C VAL A 86 -6.73 8.18 -13.52
N ILE A 87 -6.06 7.06 -13.37
CA ILE A 87 -4.82 6.95 -12.59
C ILE A 87 -3.62 7.02 -13.54
N HIS A 88 -3.05 8.20 -13.69
CA HIS A 88 -1.88 8.45 -14.55
C HIS A 88 -0.59 8.69 -13.77
N SER A 89 -0.65 8.72 -12.45
CA SER A 89 0.49 8.92 -11.55
C SER A 89 0.19 8.39 -10.15
N PRO A 90 1.21 8.12 -9.31
CA PRO A 90 1.03 7.80 -7.90
C PRO A 90 0.24 8.86 -7.13
N ARG A 91 0.43 10.14 -7.46
CA ARG A 91 -0.31 11.24 -6.86
C ARG A 91 -1.81 11.12 -7.13
N ALA A 92 -2.21 10.86 -8.38
CA ALA A 92 -3.61 10.64 -8.73
C ALA A 92 -4.20 9.45 -7.99
N ALA A 93 -3.44 8.37 -7.77
CA ALA A 93 -3.88 7.23 -6.97
C ALA A 93 -4.13 7.62 -5.50
N ILE A 94 -3.21 8.36 -4.88
CA ILE A 94 -3.34 8.82 -3.49
C ILE A 94 -4.54 9.77 -3.34
N GLU A 95 -4.75 10.69 -4.27
CA GLU A 95 -5.89 11.60 -4.28
C GLU A 95 -7.24 10.86 -4.39
N ASN A 96 -7.25 9.67 -4.99
CA ASN A 96 -8.40 8.76 -5.04
C ASN A 96 -8.42 7.72 -3.92
N GLY A 97 -7.61 7.88 -2.86
CA GLY A 97 -7.61 7.02 -1.69
C GLY A 97 -6.94 5.66 -1.87
N ILE A 98 -6.14 5.48 -2.92
CA ILE A 98 -5.37 4.25 -3.16
C ILE A 98 -3.97 4.41 -2.56
N GLY A 99 -3.60 3.52 -1.64
CA GLY A 99 -2.23 3.41 -1.10
C GLY A 99 -1.50 2.21 -1.69
N PHE A 100 -0.17 2.27 -1.75
CA PHE A 100 0.66 1.19 -2.25
C PHE A 100 1.87 0.94 -1.35
N LEU A 101 2.01 -0.29 -0.87
CA LEU A 101 3.20 -0.76 -0.17
C LEU A 101 4.06 -1.56 -1.15
N THR A 102 5.32 -1.16 -1.30
CA THR A 102 6.24 -1.79 -2.23
C THR A 102 6.81 -3.10 -1.68
N GLU A 103 7.10 -4.05 -2.56
CA GLU A 103 7.77 -5.30 -2.18
C GLU A 103 9.19 -5.05 -1.68
N ASN A 104 9.96 -4.22 -2.40
CA ASN A 104 11.31 -3.84 -2.01
C ASN A 104 11.32 -2.47 -1.33
N ARG A 105 11.07 -2.47 -0.01
CA ARG A 105 11.02 -1.24 0.77
C ARG A 105 12.30 -0.43 0.75
N LYS A 106 13.47 -1.08 0.65
CA LYS A 106 14.78 -0.41 0.69
C LYS A 106 15.07 0.41 -0.57
N GLU A 107 14.58 -0.05 -1.71
CA GLU A 107 14.82 0.61 -3.01
C GLU A 107 13.65 1.46 -3.47
N GLN A 108 12.44 1.16 -3.01
CA GLN A 108 11.22 1.73 -3.55
C GLN A 108 10.28 2.36 -2.52
N GLY A 109 10.48 2.06 -1.22
CA GLY A 109 9.52 2.44 -0.18
C GLY A 109 10.07 3.39 0.88
N LEU A 110 11.40 3.44 1.09
CA LEU A 110 12.00 4.22 2.17
C LEU A 110 13.22 5.02 1.69
N PHE A 111 13.33 6.23 2.21
CA PHE A 111 14.55 7.03 2.17
C PHE A 111 15.40 6.67 3.41
N LEU A 112 16.30 5.70 3.25
CA LEU A 112 17.04 5.10 4.37
C LEU A 112 17.91 6.07 5.16
N GLU A 113 18.41 7.13 4.51
CA GLU A 113 19.23 8.17 5.12
C GLU A 113 18.39 9.22 5.88
N LEU A 114 17.08 9.28 5.64
CA LEU A 114 16.18 10.18 6.32
C LEU A 114 15.67 9.56 7.63
N ALA A 115 15.18 10.42 8.52
CA ALA A 115 14.58 9.99 9.78
C ALA A 115 13.25 9.22 9.55
N ALA A 116 12.85 8.41 10.52
CA ALA A 116 11.56 7.74 10.51
C ALA A 116 10.41 8.76 10.37
N GLN A 117 10.48 9.88 11.09
CA GLN A 117 9.52 10.99 10.98
C GLN A 117 9.37 11.49 9.53
N GLU A 118 10.49 11.74 8.85
CA GLU A 118 10.48 12.23 7.47
C GLU A 118 9.85 11.22 6.52
N ASN A 119 10.19 9.93 6.68
CA ASN A 119 9.57 8.86 5.90
C ASN A 119 8.05 8.76 6.14
N ILE A 120 7.60 8.81 7.38
CA ILE A 120 6.18 8.71 7.76
C ILE A 120 5.38 9.88 7.18
N THR A 121 5.92 11.09 7.21
CA THR A 121 5.20 12.29 6.79
C THR A 121 5.36 12.61 5.31
N MET A 122 6.27 11.96 4.59
CA MET A 122 6.60 12.24 3.20
C MET A 122 5.38 12.27 2.27
N ALA A 123 4.51 11.27 2.38
CA ALA A 123 3.33 11.16 1.51
C ALA A 123 2.25 12.23 1.77
N THR A 124 2.32 12.92 2.92
CA THR A 124 1.31 13.90 3.34
C THR A 124 1.85 15.32 3.49
N LEU A 125 3.09 15.58 3.02
CA LEU A 125 3.76 16.87 3.18
C LEU A 125 2.91 18.05 2.68
N GLU A 126 2.30 17.94 1.50
CA GLU A 126 1.47 19.01 0.93
C GLU A 126 0.23 19.29 1.76
N ARG A 127 -0.45 18.23 2.23
CA ARG A 127 -1.64 18.34 3.10
C ARG A 127 -1.31 19.00 4.45
N ASP A 128 -0.12 18.70 4.96
CA ASP A 128 0.27 19.06 6.34
C ASP A 128 1.13 20.33 6.39
N ALA A 129 1.51 20.88 5.24
CA ALA A 129 2.17 22.18 5.11
C ALA A 129 1.18 23.34 5.31
N THR A 130 1.65 24.43 5.89
CA THR A 130 0.91 25.69 6.01
C THR A 130 1.67 26.78 5.26
N PHE A 131 1.05 27.37 4.23
CA PHE A 131 1.70 28.34 3.35
C PHE A 131 3.03 27.83 2.73
N GLY A 132 3.10 26.53 2.37
CA GLY A 132 4.31 25.91 1.82
C GLY A 132 5.40 25.60 2.85
N MET A 133 5.19 25.90 4.12
CA MET A 133 6.14 25.61 5.20
C MET A 133 5.67 24.39 6.00
N LEU A 134 6.63 23.51 6.32
CA LEU A 134 6.37 22.34 7.14
C LEU A 134 6.23 22.73 8.61
N ASN A 135 5.11 22.36 9.20
CA ASN A 135 4.91 22.50 10.62
C ASN A 135 5.58 21.33 11.37
N ARG A 136 6.78 21.59 11.90
CA ARG A 136 7.59 20.56 12.59
C ARG A 136 6.86 19.92 13.78
N LYS A 137 6.08 20.70 14.55
CA LYS A 137 5.31 20.17 15.68
C LYS A 137 4.20 19.23 15.22
N LYS A 138 3.50 19.60 14.14
CA LYS A 138 2.48 18.74 13.53
C LYS A 138 3.10 17.46 12.95
N ALA A 139 4.22 17.56 12.26
CA ALA A 139 4.96 16.40 11.73
C ALA A 139 5.43 15.46 12.85
N GLN A 140 5.89 16.01 13.96
CA GLN A 140 6.25 15.23 15.15
C GLN A 140 5.04 14.48 15.71
N SER A 141 3.92 15.16 15.94
CA SER A 141 2.70 14.53 16.45
C SER A 141 2.22 13.39 15.53
N ILE A 142 2.15 13.64 14.21
CA ILE A 142 1.72 12.62 13.23
C ILE A 142 2.63 11.40 13.30
N SER A 143 3.94 11.60 13.39
CA SER A 143 4.88 10.48 13.44
C SER A 143 4.82 9.73 14.76
N ASP A 144 4.64 10.40 15.89
CA ASP A 144 4.51 9.75 17.19
C ASP A 144 3.21 8.92 17.25
N ASP A 145 2.10 9.45 16.72
CA ASP A 145 0.83 8.74 16.62
C ASP A 145 0.96 7.50 15.70
N ALA A 146 1.62 7.62 14.55
CA ALA A 146 1.86 6.49 13.64
C ALA A 146 2.77 5.42 14.27
N ILE A 147 3.83 5.83 14.95
CA ILE A 147 4.74 4.94 15.68
C ILE A 147 3.98 4.15 16.75
N ALA A 148 3.11 4.81 17.51
CA ALA A 148 2.28 4.17 18.53
C ALA A 148 1.24 3.21 17.91
N LEU A 149 0.53 3.66 16.87
CA LEU A 149 -0.51 2.89 16.19
C LEU A 149 0.03 1.59 15.56
N LEU A 150 1.20 1.68 14.92
CA LEU A 150 1.83 0.56 14.23
C LEU A 150 2.80 -0.22 15.12
N ASN A 151 2.94 0.19 16.39
CA ASN A 151 3.87 -0.43 17.35
C ASN A 151 5.31 -0.51 16.82
N ILE A 152 5.79 0.57 16.20
CA ILE A 152 7.15 0.65 15.67
C ILE A 152 8.12 0.82 16.85
N ARG A 153 9.08 -0.09 16.95
CA ARG A 153 10.08 -0.06 18.05
C ARG A 153 11.25 0.83 17.68
N VAL A 154 11.14 2.08 18.07
CA VAL A 154 12.17 3.10 17.87
C VAL A 154 12.35 3.91 19.18
N PRO A 155 13.56 4.36 19.50
CA PRO A 155 13.77 5.19 20.69
C PRO A 155 13.15 6.59 20.55
N HIS A 156 13.11 7.13 19.33
CA HIS A 156 12.46 8.39 18.96
C HIS A 156 12.31 8.49 17.44
N SER A 157 11.39 9.32 16.96
CA SER A 157 11.05 9.45 15.54
C SER A 157 12.18 10.02 14.65
N GLN A 158 13.21 10.63 15.24
CA GLN A 158 14.36 11.19 14.52
C GLN A 158 15.46 10.15 14.18
N VAL A 159 15.27 8.88 14.55
CA VAL A 159 16.21 7.80 14.16
C VAL A 159 16.15 7.58 12.65
N ARG A 160 17.32 7.44 12.02
CA ARG A 160 17.43 7.12 10.59
C ARG A 160 16.75 5.79 10.28
N ALA A 161 15.92 5.78 9.22
CA ALA A 161 15.19 4.58 8.81
C ALA A 161 16.12 3.40 8.47
N GLY A 162 17.31 3.68 7.92
CA GLY A 162 18.31 2.67 7.61
C GLY A 162 18.86 1.90 8.81
N GLY A 163 18.82 2.50 10.00
CA GLY A 163 19.25 1.86 11.26
C GLY A 163 18.20 0.96 11.91
N LEU A 164 16.99 0.94 11.40
CA LEU A 164 15.89 0.15 11.97
C LEU A 164 15.95 -1.32 11.52
N SER A 165 15.45 -2.22 12.38
CA SER A 165 15.26 -3.62 11.99
C SER A 165 14.28 -3.76 10.83
N GLY A 166 14.39 -4.87 10.07
CA GLY A 166 13.52 -5.10 8.91
C GLY A 166 12.03 -5.01 9.20
N GLY A 167 11.56 -5.49 10.34
CA GLY A 167 10.17 -5.40 10.76
C GLY A 167 9.72 -3.97 11.10
N ASN A 168 10.61 -3.14 11.64
CA ASN A 168 10.30 -1.74 11.94
C ASN A 168 10.39 -0.83 10.69
N GLN A 169 11.03 -1.29 9.62
CA GLN A 169 11.07 -0.62 8.33
C GLN A 169 9.82 -0.91 7.48
N GLN A 170 9.08 -1.95 7.78
CA GLN A 170 7.90 -2.40 7.05
C GLN A 170 6.62 -1.77 7.59
#